data_9b9c023194c2a313b39925887c1731c1
#
_entry.id   9b9c023194c2a313b39925887c1731c1
#
_cell.length_a   1.000
_cell.length_b   1.000
_cell.length_c   1.000
_cell.angle_alpha   90.00
_cell.angle_beta   90.00
_cell.angle_gamma   90.00
#
_symmetry.space_group_name_H-M   'P 1'
#
loop_
_entity.id
_entity.type
_entity.pdbx_description
1 polymer ?
#
loop_
_entity_poly.entity_id
_entity_poly.type
_entity_poly.pdbx_seq_one_letter_code
_entity_poly.pdbx_strand_id
1 'polypeptide(L)'
;MQYVEECNRKPVGMYHPSFEHDNCGIGAIVNIKGKKTHDTVKNALEIVANLEHRAGKDGEGKTGDGVGILLQISHKFFSKVAKNMGIEIGGEREYGVGMFFFPQDELKRNQAKKMFETILEKEGIEFLGWRQVPIEPQILGKRAVECMPYIMQCFVKKPKNCSKGLDFDRKLYIARRVFEQSNENTYVVSFSSRTIVYKGMFLVAQLRSFFDDLQDEDYESAIAIVHSRFSTNTQPSWQRAHPNRF
;
A
#
# COMPACT_ATOMS: atom_id res chain seq x y z
N MET A 1 0.87 -25.87 -19.76
CA MET A 1 1.43 -25.36 -18.50
C MET A 1 0.94 -26.28 -17.42
N GLN A 2 1.81 -27.16 -16.94
CA GLN A 2 1.50 -28.11 -15.88
C GLN A 2 1.29 -27.32 -14.59
N TYR A 3 0.16 -27.52 -13.97
CA TYR A 3 -0.10 -27.09 -12.61
C TYR A 3 1.00 -27.63 -11.71
N VAL A 4 1.56 -26.74 -10.89
CA VAL A 4 2.50 -27.02 -9.82
C VAL A 4 2.02 -28.24 -9.03
N GLU A 5 2.93 -29.14 -8.76
CA GLU A 5 2.77 -30.38 -8.01
C GLU A 5 1.77 -30.21 -6.88
N GLU A 6 0.64 -30.91 -7.01
CA GLU A 6 -0.31 -31.08 -5.91
C GLU A 6 0.48 -31.54 -4.69
N CYS A 7 0.41 -30.71 -3.66
CA CYS A 7 0.99 -31.02 -2.38
C CYS A 7 0.55 -32.46 -2.00
N ASN A 8 1.48 -33.38 -1.93
CA ASN A 8 1.27 -34.83 -1.70
C ASN A 8 0.69 -35.11 -0.28
N ARG A 9 -0.27 -34.32 0.17
CA ARG A 9 -0.97 -34.49 1.44
C ARG A 9 -2.03 -35.58 1.26
N LYS A 10 -1.94 -36.60 2.09
CA LYS A 10 -2.95 -37.68 2.11
C LYS A 10 -4.18 -37.23 2.89
N PRO A 11 -5.38 -37.67 2.49
CA PRO A 11 -6.58 -37.50 3.31
C PRO A 11 -6.38 -38.05 4.73
N VAL A 12 -6.78 -37.29 5.75
CA VAL A 12 -6.70 -37.70 7.16
C VAL A 12 -7.97 -37.31 7.87
N GLY A 13 -8.71 -38.27 8.36
CA GLY A 13 -10.01 -38.04 9.00
C GLY A 13 -11.00 -37.39 8.04
N MET A 14 -11.55 -36.23 8.45
CA MET A 14 -12.48 -35.46 7.63
C MET A 14 -11.77 -34.51 6.64
N TYR A 15 -10.44 -34.43 6.70
CA TYR A 15 -9.65 -33.59 5.79
C TYR A 15 -9.40 -34.32 4.48
N HIS A 16 -9.66 -33.61 3.38
CA HIS A 16 -9.29 -34.06 2.03
C HIS A 16 -8.60 -32.92 1.29
N PRO A 17 -7.45 -33.16 0.64
CA PRO A 17 -6.68 -32.10 -0.03
C PRO A 17 -7.46 -31.32 -1.09
N SER A 18 -8.47 -31.95 -1.72
CA SER A 18 -9.32 -31.28 -2.71
C SER A 18 -10.20 -30.16 -2.12
N PHE A 19 -10.30 -30.06 -0.79
CA PHE A 19 -11.01 -28.96 -0.11
C PHE A 19 -10.12 -27.76 0.16
N GLU A 20 -8.80 -27.88 -0.05
CA GLU A 20 -7.90 -26.74 0.02
C GLU A 20 -7.99 -25.91 -1.25
N HIS A 21 -8.50 -24.70 -1.10
CA HIS A 21 -8.61 -23.73 -2.18
C HIS A 21 -8.01 -22.41 -1.73
N ASP A 22 -7.09 -21.86 -2.52
CA ASP A 22 -6.70 -20.46 -2.39
C ASP A 22 -7.84 -19.58 -2.88
N ASN A 23 -8.35 -18.77 -1.96
CA ASN A 23 -9.49 -17.91 -2.27
C ASN A 23 -9.11 -16.47 -2.58
N CYS A 24 -7.86 -16.05 -2.34
CA CYS A 24 -7.38 -14.72 -2.71
C CYS A 24 -7.49 -14.45 -4.22
N GLY A 25 -7.89 -13.24 -4.55
CA GLY A 25 -7.90 -12.74 -5.91
C GLY A 25 -6.68 -11.86 -6.18
N ILE A 26 -5.94 -12.14 -7.24
CA ILE A 26 -4.78 -11.35 -7.66
C ILE A 26 -4.96 -10.93 -9.10
N GLY A 27 -4.64 -9.68 -9.41
CA GLY A 27 -4.63 -9.16 -10.75
C GLY A 27 -3.43 -8.25 -11.00
N ALA A 28 -3.02 -8.16 -12.24
CA ALA A 28 -1.97 -7.25 -12.66
C ALA A 28 -2.29 -6.69 -14.04
N ILE A 29 -1.92 -5.44 -14.26
CA ILE A 29 -1.97 -4.79 -15.57
C ILE A 29 -0.66 -4.08 -15.82
N VAL A 30 -0.16 -4.17 -17.05
CA VAL A 30 1.07 -3.52 -17.47
C VAL A 30 0.92 -2.94 -18.87
N ASN A 31 1.35 -1.71 -19.04
CA ASN A 31 1.54 -1.13 -20.36
C ASN A 31 2.96 -1.50 -20.86
N ILE A 32 3.05 -2.42 -21.83
CA ILE A 32 4.33 -2.96 -22.34
C ILE A 32 5.24 -1.90 -22.99
N LYS A 33 4.69 -0.78 -23.40
CA LYS A 33 5.46 0.38 -23.91
C LYS A 33 5.89 1.34 -22.79
N GLY A 34 5.55 1.04 -21.53
CA GLY A 34 5.90 1.87 -20.37
C GLY A 34 5.15 3.20 -20.28
N LYS A 35 4.11 3.42 -21.10
CA LYS A 35 3.32 4.66 -21.06
C LYS A 35 2.47 4.66 -19.80
N LYS A 36 2.67 5.67 -18.95
CA LYS A 36 1.85 5.91 -17.77
C LYS A 36 0.54 6.57 -18.17
N THR A 37 -0.57 6.06 -17.67
CA THR A 37 -1.92 6.61 -17.91
C THR A 37 -2.79 6.41 -16.68
N HIS A 38 -3.80 7.25 -16.49
CA HIS A 38 -4.84 7.06 -15.49
C HIS A 38 -5.72 5.84 -15.82
N ASP A 39 -5.89 5.50 -17.11
CA ASP A 39 -6.63 4.31 -17.52
C ASP A 39 -6.02 3.01 -16.96
N THR A 40 -4.70 2.94 -16.80
CA THR A 40 -4.06 1.81 -16.12
C THR A 40 -4.54 1.69 -14.67
N VAL A 41 -4.72 2.81 -13.97
CA VAL A 41 -5.24 2.82 -12.58
C VAL A 41 -6.71 2.43 -12.57
N LYS A 42 -7.53 3.00 -13.45
CA LYS A 42 -8.97 2.66 -13.59
C LYS A 42 -9.16 1.16 -13.87
N ASN A 43 -8.45 0.64 -14.86
CA ASN A 43 -8.56 -0.77 -15.25
C ASN A 43 -8.07 -1.71 -14.13
N ALA A 44 -7.05 -1.32 -13.36
CA ALA A 44 -6.60 -2.09 -12.21
C ALA A 44 -7.67 -2.13 -11.10
N LEU A 45 -8.34 -1.01 -10.84
CA LEU A 45 -9.44 -0.94 -9.88
C LEU A 45 -10.66 -1.75 -10.37
N GLU A 46 -10.90 -1.81 -11.68
CA GLU A 46 -11.92 -2.67 -12.27
C GLU A 46 -11.58 -4.16 -12.15
N ILE A 47 -10.30 -4.52 -12.39
CA ILE A 47 -9.82 -5.89 -12.18
C ILE A 47 -10.10 -6.33 -10.74
N VAL A 48 -9.76 -5.51 -9.74
CA VAL A 48 -10.02 -5.88 -8.35
C VAL A 48 -11.51 -5.95 -8.02
N ALA A 49 -12.33 -5.08 -8.61
CA ALA A 49 -13.78 -5.15 -8.46
C ALA A 49 -14.36 -6.46 -9.00
N ASN A 50 -13.86 -6.93 -10.14
CA ASN A 50 -14.25 -8.21 -10.74
C ASN A 50 -13.80 -9.44 -9.91
N LEU A 51 -12.88 -9.25 -8.97
CA LEU A 51 -12.43 -10.28 -8.02
C LEU A 51 -13.27 -10.32 -6.73
N GLU A 52 -14.44 -9.68 -6.67
CA GLU A 52 -15.30 -9.66 -5.50
C GLU A 52 -15.70 -11.07 -5.01
N HIS A 53 -15.91 -12.00 -5.94
CA HIS A 53 -16.20 -13.40 -5.63
C HIS A 53 -15.04 -14.15 -4.95
N ARG A 54 -13.85 -13.53 -4.89
CA ARG A 54 -12.64 -14.03 -4.21
C ARG A 54 -12.36 -13.28 -2.91
N ALA A 55 -13.23 -12.36 -2.50
CA ALA A 55 -13.04 -11.52 -1.32
C ALA A 55 -13.66 -12.17 -0.08
N GLY A 56 -12.91 -12.21 1.02
CA GLY A 56 -13.49 -12.51 2.33
C GLY A 56 -14.25 -11.29 2.86
N LYS A 57 -15.40 -11.56 3.50
CA LYS A 57 -16.25 -10.54 4.14
C LYS A 57 -16.57 -10.97 5.56
N ASP A 58 -16.79 -10.00 6.44
CA ASP A 58 -17.30 -10.26 7.79
C ASP A 58 -18.76 -10.76 7.77
N GLY A 59 -19.25 -11.22 8.91
CA GLY A 59 -20.62 -11.73 9.03
C GLY A 59 -21.71 -10.71 8.71
N GLU A 60 -21.41 -9.40 8.77
CA GLU A 60 -22.33 -8.33 8.39
C GLU A 60 -22.22 -7.96 6.89
N GLY A 61 -21.21 -8.48 6.19
CA GLY A 61 -20.93 -8.16 4.79
C GLY A 61 -20.48 -6.73 4.52
N LYS A 62 -20.03 -6.01 5.57
CA LYS A 62 -19.66 -4.59 5.51
C LYS A 62 -18.15 -4.33 5.63
N THR A 63 -17.40 -5.28 6.15
CA THR A 63 -15.95 -5.20 6.29
C THR A 63 -15.29 -6.32 5.49
N GLY A 64 -14.31 -5.99 4.65
CA GLY A 64 -13.53 -6.98 3.91
C GLY A 64 -12.30 -7.45 4.66
N ASP A 65 -11.79 -8.63 4.29
CA ASP A 65 -10.54 -9.18 4.84
C ASP A 65 -9.30 -8.39 4.43
N GLY A 66 -9.42 -7.59 3.41
CA GLY A 66 -8.40 -6.68 2.93
C GLY A 66 -8.31 -6.63 1.40
N VAL A 67 -8.14 -5.44 0.89
CA VAL A 67 -7.92 -5.19 -0.53
C VAL A 67 -6.90 -4.08 -0.70
N GLY A 68 -6.20 -4.08 -1.83
CA GLY A 68 -5.24 -3.01 -2.12
C GLY A 68 -4.72 -3.05 -3.54
N ILE A 69 -3.98 -1.99 -3.83
CA ILE A 69 -3.34 -1.75 -5.12
C ILE A 69 -1.90 -1.23 -4.91
N LEU A 70 -0.98 -1.78 -5.66
CA LEU A 70 0.37 -1.27 -5.82
C LEU A 70 0.46 -0.57 -7.18
N LEU A 71 0.94 0.67 -7.16
CA LEU A 71 1.10 1.53 -8.33
C LEU A 71 2.52 2.09 -8.39
N GLN A 72 2.93 2.58 -9.55
CA GLN A 72 4.10 3.47 -9.61
C GLN A 72 3.77 4.81 -8.96
N ILE A 73 4.79 5.46 -8.41
CA ILE A 73 4.69 6.84 -7.96
C ILE A 73 4.44 7.72 -9.19
N SER A 74 3.24 8.32 -9.25
CA SER A 74 2.87 9.27 -10.30
C SER A 74 3.54 10.61 -10.05
N HIS A 75 4.57 10.94 -10.85
CA HIS A 75 5.25 12.22 -10.69
C HIS A 75 4.32 13.42 -10.95
N LYS A 76 3.41 13.28 -11.91
CA LYS A 76 2.40 14.31 -12.22
C LYS A 76 1.52 14.60 -11.01
N PHE A 77 0.94 13.57 -10.40
CA PHE A 77 0.10 13.69 -9.22
C PHE A 77 0.87 14.23 -8.00
N PHE A 78 2.00 13.60 -7.64
CA PHE A 78 2.75 13.99 -6.45
C PHE A 78 3.43 15.35 -6.57
N SER A 79 3.76 15.82 -7.77
CA SER A 79 4.22 17.21 -7.98
C SER A 79 3.13 18.22 -7.67
N LYS A 80 1.89 17.95 -8.07
CA LYS A 80 0.70 18.76 -7.73
C LYS A 80 0.48 18.79 -6.22
N VAL A 81 0.52 17.60 -5.59
CA VAL A 81 0.37 17.47 -4.13
C VAL A 81 1.46 18.24 -3.38
N ALA A 82 2.72 18.05 -3.76
CA ALA A 82 3.85 18.72 -3.13
C ALA A 82 3.77 20.25 -3.27
N LYS A 83 3.39 20.74 -4.45
CA LYS A 83 3.16 22.18 -4.69
C LYS A 83 2.11 22.77 -3.77
N ASN A 84 0.99 22.02 -3.55
CA ASN A 84 -0.07 22.46 -2.63
C ASN A 84 0.39 22.49 -1.16
N MET A 85 1.42 21.70 -0.82
CA MET A 85 2.04 21.67 0.50
C MET A 85 3.21 22.67 0.66
N GLY A 86 3.60 23.38 -0.41
CA GLY A 86 4.79 24.24 -0.42
C GLY A 86 6.11 23.47 -0.39
N ILE A 87 6.14 22.22 -0.86
CA ILE A 87 7.31 21.34 -0.86
C ILE A 87 7.87 21.19 -2.28
N GLU A 88 9.20 21.27 -2.42
CA GLU A 88 9.90 20.97 -3.67
C GLU A 88 10.47 19.56 -3.67
N ILE A 89 9.86 18.66 -4.45
CA ILE A 89 10.27 17.25 -4.52
C ILE A 89 11.33 16.94 -5.59
N GLY A 90 11.64 17.90 -6.47
CA GLY A 90 12.54 17.66 -7.60
C GLY A 90 11.91 16.89 -8.75
N GLY A 91 12.74 16.30 -9.61
CA GLY A 91 12.31 15.52 -10.75
C GLY A 91 11.89 14.09 -10.41
N GLU A 92 11.37 13.36 -11.41
CA GLU A 92 10.97 11.96 -11.25
C GLU A 92 12.15 11.12 -10.72
N ARG A 93 11.87 10.28 -9.71
CA ARG A 93 12.83 9.44 -8.98
C ARG A 93 13.94 10.21 -8.23
N GLU A 94 13.77 11.50 -8.01
CA GLU A 94 14.63 12.31 -7.15
C GLU A 94 14.08 12.47 -5.73
N TYR A 95 12.92 11.89 -5.49
CA TYR A 95 12.27 11.84 -4.19
C TYR A 95 11.71 10.45 -3.91
N GLY A 96 11.45 10.18 -2.65
CA GLY A 96 10.74 8.99 -2.19
C GLY A 96 9.41 9.37 -1.53
N VAL A 97 8.45 8.47 -1.61
CA VAL A 97 7.16 8.58 -0.93
C VAL A 97 6.98 7.39 -0.01
N GLY A 98 6.67 7.67 1.24
CA GLY A 98 6.29 6.67 2.23
C GLY A 98 4.80 6.70 2.50
N MET A 99 4.16 5.53 2.66
CA MET A 99 2.81 5.36 3.16
C MET A 99 2.86 4.70 4.51
N PHE A 100 2.21 5.27 5.52
CA PHE A 100 2.28 4.86 6.92
C PHE A 100 0.89 4.67 7.52
N PHE A 101 0.78 3.64 8.33
CA PHE A 101 -0.33 3.41 9.25
C PHE A 101 0.13 3.72 10.67
N PHE A 102 -0.22 4.90 11.16
CA PHE A 102 0.08 5.35 12.52
C PHE A 102 -1.04 5.01 13.50
N PRO A 103 -0.74 4.98 14.82
CA PRO A 103 -1.78 4.90 15.83
C PRO A 103 -2.66 6.16 15.82
N GLN A 104 -3.92 6.01 16.23
CA GLN A 104 -4.86 7.13 16.39
C GLN A 104 -4.45 8.07 17.52
N ASP A 105 -3.78 7.55 18.55
CA ASP A 105 -3.20 8.34 19.65
C ASP A 105 -2.20 9.37 19.11
N GLU A 106 -2.47 10.65 19.36
CA GLU A 106 -1.68 11.75 18.82
C GLU A 106 -0.26 11.78 19.36
N LEU A 107 -0.07 11.51 20.67
CA LEU A 107 1.24 11.53 21.29
C LEU A 107 2.13 10.41 20.69
N LYS A 108 1.61 9.19 20.62
CA LYS A 108 2.33 8.05 20.01
C LYS A 108 2.64 8.31 18.54
N ARG A 109 1.69 8.89 17.81
CA ARG A 109 1.88 9.27 16.40
C ARG A 109 3.00 10.29 16.24
N ASN A 110 3.00 11.35 17.04
CA ASN A 110 4.04 12.39 16.98
C ASN A 110 5.41 11.89 17.40
N GLN A 111 5.49 11.01 18.40
CA GLN A 111 6.74 10.33 18.78
C GLN A 111 7.28 9.45 17.62
N ALA A 112 6.41 8.67 16.98
CA ALA A 112 6.79 7.83 15.84
C ALA A 112 7.26 8.67 14.63
N LYS A 113 6.58 9.77 14.31
CA LYS A 113 7.01 10.72 13.27
C LYS A 113 8.39 11.28 13.55
N LYS A 114 8.62 11.78 14.77
CA LYS A 114 9.91 12.34 15.17
C LYS A 114 11.03 11.31 15.14
N MET A 115 10.75 10.09 15.58
CA MET A 115 11.69 8.97 15.48
C MET A 115 12.08 8.70 14.02
N PHE A 116 11.10 8.64 13.12
CA PHE A 116 11.36 8.41 11.71
C PHE A 116 12.18 9.53 11.08
N GLU A 117 11.86 10.79 11.37
CA GLU A 117 12.63 11.95 10.91
C GLU A 117 14.09 11.89 11.39
N THR A 118 14.33 11.51 12.65
CA THR A 118 15.68 11.33 13.20
C THR A 118 16.45 10.21 12.51
N ILE A 119 15.76 9.11 12.14
CA ILE A 119 16.39 8.01 11.38
C ILE A 119 16.77 8.49 9.99
N LEU A 120 15.89 9.21 9.30
CA LEU A 120 16.17 9.78 7.98
C LEU A 120 17.41 10.70 8.01
N GLU A 121 17.48 11.57 9.01
CA GLU A 121 18.64 12.45 9.21
C GLU A 121 19.94 11.67 9.38
N LYS A 122 19.94 10.62 10.23
CA LYS A 122 21.11 9.73 10.43
C LYS A 122 21.52 8.99 9.16
N GLU A 123 20.57 8.61 8.33
CA GLU A 123 20.84 7.97 7.02
C GLU A 123 21.19 8.98 5.91
N GLY A 124 21.25 10.26 6.24
CA GLY A 124 21.54 11.33 5.29
C GLY A 124 20.46 11.56 4.24
N ILE A 125 19.20 11.28 4.58
CA ILE A 125 18.04 11.48 3.74
C ILE A 125 17.29 12.74 4.20
N GLU A 126 17.13 13.73 3.33
CA GLU A 126 16.41 14.96 3.65
C GLU A 126 14.89 14.67 3.74
N PHE A 127 14.31 14.94 4.89
CA PHE A 127 12.86 14.89 5.09
C PHE A 127 12.22 16.18 4.57
N LEU A 128 11.17 16.06 3.75
CA LEU A 128 10.48 17.21 3.14
C LEU A 128 9.15 17.54 3.81
N GLY A 129 8.42 16.53 4.29
CA GLY A 129 7.16 16.79 4.97
C GLY A 129 6.25 15.58 5.12
N TRP A 130 5.25 15.72 5.98
CA TRP A 130 4.15 14.78 6.17
C TRP A 130 2.88 15.29 5.52
N ARG A 131 2.13 14.39 4.89
CA ARG A 131 0.80 14.62 4.34
C ARG A 131 -0.19 13.65 4.97
N GLN A 132 -1.30 14.16 5.47
CA GLN A 132 -2.44 13.29 5.75
C GLN A 132 -3.07 12.87 4.43
N VAL A 133 -3.30 11.58 4.24
CA VAL A 133 -3.93 11.07 3.02
C VAL A 133 -5.41 11.39 3.08
N PRO A 134 -6.00 12.04 2.05
CA PRO A 134 -7.44 12.24 1.96
C PRO A 134 -8.16 10.90 1.82
N ILE A 135 -9.11 10.64 2.70
CA ILE A 135 -9.85 9.38 2.79
C ILE A 135 -11.31 9.62 3.16
N GLU A 136 -12.20 8.68 2.76
CA GLU A 136 -13.62 8.67 3.08
C GLU A 136 -13.96 7.54 4.09
N PRO A 137 -13.80 7.75 5.41
CA PRO A 137 -14.03 6.71 6.41
C PRO A 137 -15.50 6.28 6.53
N GLN A 138 -16.43 7.12 6.09
CA GLN A 138 -17.87 6.91 6.24
C GLN A 138 -18.39 5.70 5.47
N ILE A 139 -17.66 5.27 4.43
CA ILE A 139 -18.04 4.11 3.61
C ILE A 139 -17.66 2.78 4.25
N LEU A 140 -16.88 2.78 5.33
CA LEU A 140 -16.35 1.58 5.97
C LEU A 140 -17.37 0.91 6.89
N GLY A 141 -17.26 -0.41 7.03
CA GLY A 141 -17.94 -1.15 8.08
C GLY A 141 -17.38 -0.84 9.48
N LYS A 142 -18.20 -1.00 10.51
CA LYS A 142 -17.87 -0.68 11.91
C LYS A 142 -16.53 -1.28 12.36
N ARG A 143 -16.30 -2.54 12.07
CA ARG A 143 -15.06 -3.24 12.45
C ARG A 143 -13.83 -2.63 11.80
N ALA A 144 -13.92 -2.20 10.53
CA ALA A 144 -12.80 -1.55 9.85
C ALA A 144 -12.49 -0.18 10.46
N VAL A 145 -13.53 0.59 10.84
CA VAL A 145 -13.39 1.91 11.48
C VAL A 145 -12.78 1.79 12.88
N GLU A 146 -13.21 0.83 13.70
CA GLU A 146 -12.73 0.63 15.07
C GLU A 146 -11.21 0.37 15.14
N CYS A 147 -10.64 -0.26 14.12
CA CYS A 147 -9.20 -0.55 14.05
C CYS A 147 -8.48 0.25 12.95
N MET A 148 -9.11 1.29 12.41
CA MET A 148 -8.54 2.12 11.35
C MET A 148 -7.30 2.86 11.85
N PRO A 149 -6.16 2.77 11.16
CA PRO A 149 -4.98 3.56 11.49
C PRO A 149 -5.14 5.01 11.03
N TYR A 150 -4.31 5.90 11.57
CA TYR A 150 -4.14 7.24 11.03
C TYR A 150 -3.20 7.17 9.81
N ILE A 151 -3.71 7.46 8.62
CA ILE A 151 -3.00 7.22 7.36
C ILE A 151 -2.26 8.47 6.91
N MET A 152 -0.94 8.38 6.79
CA MET A 152 -0.09 9.49 6.34
C MET A 152 0.89 9.07 5.26
N GLN A 153 1.29 10.06 4.47
CA GLN A 153 2.42 9.97 3.55
C GLN A 153 3.57 10.85 4.05
N CYS A 154 4.81 10.41 3.81
CA CYS A 154 5.98 11.27 3.94
C CYS A 154 6.65 11.46 2.58
N PHE A 155 7.29 12.61 2.42
CA PHE A 155 8.13 12.94 1.27
C PHE A 155 9.57 13.12 1.74
N VAL A 156 10.49 12.53 0.97
CA VAL A 156 11.92 12.60 1.24
C VAL A 156 12.68 12.87 -0.05
N LYS A 157 13.78 13.60 0.05
CA LYS A 157 14.61 13.95 -1.10
C LYS A 157 15.76 12.96 -1.26
N LYS A 158 16.10 12.64 -2.49
CA LYS A 158 17.25 11.80 -2.81
C LYS A 158 18.56 12.53 -2.41
N PRO A 159 19.45 11.89 -1.63
CA PRO A 159 20.77 12.45 -1.32
C PRO A 159 21.59 12.74 -2.60
N LYS A 160 22.38 13.80 -2.59
CA LYS A 160 23.21 14.19 -3.74
C LYS A 160 24.24 13.12 -4.12
N ASN A 161 24.77 12.42 -3.13
CA ASN A 161 25.76 11.35 -3.27
C ASN A 161 25.15 9.97 -3.58
N CYS A 162 23.88 9.91 -3.92
CA CYS A 162 23.16 8.68 -4.24
C CYS A 162 22.67 8.71 -5.67
N SER A 163 22.87 7.61 -6.42
CA SER A 163 22.32 7.47 -7.76
C SER A 163 20.79 7.25 -7.75
N LYS A 164 20.12 7.60 -8.84
CA LYS A 164 18.68 7.30 -9.00
C LYS A 164 18.47 5.78 -9.09
N GLY A 165 17.31 5.32 -8.65
CA GLY A 165 16.93 3.91 -8.77
C GLY A 165 17.32 3.08 -7.56
N LEU A 166 17.96 1.93 -7.78
CA LEU A 166 18.19 0.93 -6.72
C LEU A 166 19.00 1.45 -5.54
N ASP A 167 19.98 2.34 -5.75
CA ASP A 167 20.81 2.84 -4.64
C ASP A 167 19.98 3.70 -3.69
N PHE A 168 19.11 4.54 -4.23
CA PHE A 168 18.21 5.32 -3.41
C PHE A 168 17.18 4.41 -2.70
N ASP A 169 16.57 3.47 -3.41
CA ASP A 169 15.62 2.53 -2.79
C ASP A 169 16.27 1.67 -1.70
N ARG A 170 17.56 1.29 -1.83
CA ARG A 170 18.31 0.61 -0.76
C ARG A 170 18.45 1.48 0.50
N LYS A 171 18.73 2.78 0.35
CA LYS A 171 18.76 3.71 1.49
C LYS A 171 17.39 3.83 2.15
N LEU A 172 16.33 3.98 1.36
CA LEU A 172 14.95 4.01 1.87
C LEU A 172 14.60 2.70 2.58
N TYR A 173 15.04 1.56 2.06
CA TYR A 173 14.87 0.26 2.70
C TYR A 173 15.56 0.19 4.08
N ILE A 174 16.80 0.66 4.18
CA ILE A 174 17.55 0.68 5.45
C ILE A 174 16.82 1.54 6.48
N ALA A 175 16.47 2.78 6.13
CA ALA A 175 15.74 3.69 7.02
C ALA A 175 14.41 3.08 7.49
N ARG A 176 13.65 2.45 6.59
CA ARG A 176 12.44 1.72 6.94
C ARG A 176 12.72 0.59 7.93
N ARG A 177 13.72 -0.24 7.68
CA ARG A 177 14.01 -1.40 8.53
C ARG A 177 14.47 -0.99 9.94
N VAL A 178 15.28 0.05 10.05
CA VAL A 178 15.68 0.63 11.34
C VAL A 178 14.45 1.12 12.10
N PHE A 179 13.54 1.83 11.41
CA PHE A 179 12.31 2.32 12.02
C PHE A 179 11.39 1.18 12.47
N GLU A 180 11.16 0.17 11.64
CA GLU A 180 10.30 -0.98 11.95
C GLU A 180 10.82 -1.80 13.15
N GLN A 181 12.14 -1.84 13.35
CA GLN A 181 12.76 -2.49 14.53
C GLN A 181 12.68 -1.63 15.80
N SER A 182 12.54 -0.32 15.65
CA SER A 182 12.50 0.63 16.76
C SER A 182 11.09 1.03 17.19
N ASN A 183 10.07 0.73 16.38
CA ASN A 183 8.69 1.14 16.63
C ASN A 183 7.69 0.06 16.23
N GLU A 184 7.02 -0.52 17.21
CA GLU A 184 6.03 -1.60 17.01
C GLU A 184 4.61 -1.08 16.73
N ASN A 185 4.34 0.19 17.03
CA ASN A 185 2.99 0.77 16.94
C ASN A 185 2.67 1.39 15.57
N THR A 186 3.65 1.45 14.67
CA THR A 186 3.49 2.04 13.34
C THR A 186 3.86 1.02 12.28
N TYR A 187 3.01 0.90 11.27
CA TYR A 187 3.27 0.03 10.14
C TYR A 187 3.63 0.84 8.90
N VAL A 188 4.78 0.56 8.29
CA VAL A 188 5.18 1.16 7.03
C VAL A 188 4.57 0.35 5.89
N VAL A 189 3.55 0.89 5.24
CA VAL A 189 2.84 0.25 4.13
C VAL A 189 3.75 0.12 2.91
N SER A 190 4.41 1.22 2.55
CA SER A 190 5.43 1.27 1.50
C SER A 190 6.37 2.45 1.73
N PHE A 191 7.61 2.36 1.26
CA PHE A 191 8.57 3.47 1.25
C PHE A 191 9.56 3.24 0.11
N SER A 192 9.40 3.99 -0.98
CA SER A 192 10.14 3.77 -2.23
C SER A 192 10.24 5.06 -3.05
N SER A 193 11.15 5.10 -4.00
CA SER A 193 11.23 6.13 -5.04
C SER A 193 10.47 5.74 -6.32
N ARG A 194 9.88 4.52 -6.38
CA ARG A 194 9.28 3.96 -7.58
C ARG A 194 7.84 3.53 -7.44
N THR A 195 7.48 2.97 -6.31
CA THR A 195 6.17 2.35 -6.10
C THR A 195 5.54 2.80 -4.79
N ILE A 196 4.23 2.77 -4.73
CA ILE A 196 3.42 3.05 -3.55
C ILE A 196 2.28 2.05 -3.45
N VAL A 197 1.87 1.73 -2.23
CA VAL A 197 0.78 0.80 -1.95
C VAL A 197 -0.34 1.53 -1.22
N TYR A 198 -1.56 1.39 -1.75
CA TYR A 198 -2.81 1.77 -1.10
C TYR A 198 -3.55 0.48 -0.73
N LYS A 199 -3.85 0.29 0.54
CA LYS A 199 -4.52 -0.92 1.04
C LYS A 199 -5.26 -0.70 2.34
N GLY A 200 -6.16 -1.61 2.68
CA GLY A 200 -6.86 -1.58 3.96
C GLY A 200 -7.90 -2.69 4.09
N MET A 201 -8.65 -2.66 5.20
CA MET A 201 -9.75 -3.59 5.49
C MET A 201 -11.04 -3.11 4.79
N PHE A 202 -11.06 -3.17 3.47
CA PHE A 202 -12.21 -2.75 2.67
C PHE A 202 -12.93 -3.93 2.06
N LEU A 203 -14.18 -3.71 1.67
CA LEU A 203 -14.80 -4.43 0.56
C LEU A 203 -14.13 -3.99 -0.74
N VAL A 204 -14.11 -4.86 -1.71
CA VAL A 204 -13.42 -4.63 -2.98
C VAL A 204 -13.86 -3.32 -3.65
N ALA A 205 -15.16 -3.04 -3.66
CA ALA A 205 -15.72 -1.82 -4.24
C ALA A 205 -15.33 -0.53 -3.50
N GLN A 206 -14.92 -0.64 -2.22
CA GLN A 206 -14.58 0.53 -1.38
C GLN A 206 -13.19 1.08 -1.65
N LEU A 207 -12.24 0.30 -2.19
CA LEU A 207 -10.85 0.73 -2.38
C LEU A 207 -10.75 2.04 -3.16
N ARG A 208 -11.49 2.16 -4.27
CA ARG A 208 -11.50 3.36 -5.11
C ARG A 208 -12.08 4.57 -4.39
N SER A 209 -13.20 4.35 -3.69
CA SER A 209 -13.95 5.44 -3.05
C SER A 209 -13.34 5.87 -1.72
N PHE A 210 -12.51 5.02 -1.10
CA PHE A 210 -11.87 5.32 0.19
C PHE A 210 -10.67 6.26 0.05
N PHE A 211 -9.85 6.09 -0.99
CA PHE A 211 -8.68 6.95 -1.24
C PHE A 211 -8.98 7.93 -2.36
N ASP A 212 -9.10 9.22 -2.03
CA ASP A 212 -9.33 10.27 -3.04
C ASP A 212 -8.21 10.34 -4.07
N ASP A 213 -6.97 10.03 -3.64
CA ASP A 213 -5.80 9.97 -4.52
C ASP A 213 -6.02 9.08 -5.75
N LEU A 214 -6.75 7.97 -5.59
CA LEU A 214 -7.00 6.99 -6.67
C LEU A 214 -8.05 7.47 -7.69
N GLN A 215 -8.77 8.54 -7.36
CA GLN A 215 -9.78 9.15 -8.23
C GLN A 215 -9.23 10.33 -9.04
N ASP A 216 -8.05 10.85 -8.67
CA ASP A 216 -7.44 12.00 -9.34
C ASP A 216 -6.91 11.58 -10.73
N GLU A 217 -7.36 12.25 -11.80
CA GLU A 217 -6.97 11.96 -13.19
C GLU A 217 -5.47 12.18 -13.46
N ASP A 218 -4.79 12.97 -12.61
CA ASP A 218 -3.34 13.16 -12.68
C ASP A 218 -2.56 11.96 -12.09
N TYR A 219 -3.27 11.03 -11.41
CA TYR A 219 -2.64 9.81 -10.93
C TYR A 219 -2.50 8.81 -12.08
N GLU A 220 -1.29 8.68 -12.61
CA GLU A 220 -0.98 7.81 -13.74
C GLU A 220 0.06 6.74 -13.38
N SER A 221 -0.08 5.56 -13.97
CA SER A 221 0.84 4.44 -13.82
C SER A 221 0.94 3.63 -15.11
N ALA A 222 2.06 2.97 -15.33
CA ALA A 222 2.22 1.98 -16.41
C ALA A 222 2.08 0.54 -15.91
N ILE A 223 2.11 0.34 -14.59
CA ILE A 223 1.99 -0.97 -13.94
C ILE A 223 1.08 -0.82 -12.72
N ALA A 224 0.18 -1.79 -12.54
CA ALA A 224 -0.57 -1.94 -11.31
C ALA A 224 -0.68 -3.41 -10.93
N ILE A 225 -0.60 -3.70 -9.63
CA ILE A 225 -0.87 -5.01 -9.05
C ILE A 225 -1.99 -4.82 -8.03
N VAL A 226 -3.04 -5.62 -8.12
CA VAL A 226 -4.18 -5.59 -7.22
C VAL A 226 -4.34 -6.92 -6.51
N HIS A 227 -4.89 -6.87 -5.30
CA HIS A 227 -5.13 -8.05 -4.50
C HIS A 227 -6.42 -7.90 -3.71
N SER A 228 -7.25 -8.93 -3.76
CA SER A 228 -8.41 -9.13 -2.91
C SER A 228 -8.13 -10.32 -1.98
N ARG A 229 -8.06 -10.05 -0.67
CA ARG A 229 -7.69 -11.04 0.32
C ARG A 229 -8.88 -11.86 0.77
N PHE A 230 -8.64 -13.15 0.94
CA PHE A 230 -9.50 -14.05 1.69
C PHE A 230 -8.67 -14.66 2.85
N SER A 231 -9.05 -14.33 4.08
CA SER A 231 -8.32 -14.77 5.28
C SER A 231 -8.76 -16.16 5.70
N THR A 232 -7.91 -17.17 5.47
CA THR A 232 -8.18 -18.55 5.90
C THR A 232 -7.57 -18.87 7.27
N ASN A 233 -6.31 -18.46 7.50
CA ASN A 233 -5.53 -18.89 8.66
C ASN A 233 -5.09 -17.73 9.57
N THR A 234 -5.43 -16.49 9.26
CA THR A 234 -5.01 -15.32 10.02
C THR A 234 -6.15 -14.32 10.15
N GLN A 235 -6.24 -13.65 11.30
CA GLN A 235 -7.20 -12.58 11.52
C GLN A 235 -6.97 -11.43 10.52
N PRO A 236 -8.04 -10.90 9.87
CA PRO A 236 -7.94 -9.70 9.05
C PRO A 236 -7.41 -8.51 9.84
N SER A 237 -6.59 -7.69 9.21
CA SER A 237 -6.14 -6.41 9.77
C SER A 237 -5.68 -5.48 8.65
N TRP A 238 -5.65 -4.17 8.92
CA TRP A 238 -5.15 -3.16 7.99
C TRP A 238 -3.74 -3.47 7.48
N GLN A 239 -2.88 -3.93 8.37
CA GLN A 239 -1.48 -4.26 8.05
C GLN A 239 -1.36 -5.49 7.16
N ARG A 240 -2.23 -6.49 7.38
CA ARG A 240 -2.21 -7.77 6.66
C ARG A 240 -2.95 -7.75 5.33
N ALA A 241 -3.63 -6.66 4.98
CA ALA A 241 -4.11 -6.47 3.62
C ALA A 241 -2.95 -6.50 2.61
N HIS A 242 -3.20 -6.98 1.40
CA HIS A 242 -2.23 -7.03 0.31
C HIS A 242 -2.59 -6.01 -0.79
N PRO A 243 -1.68 -5.70 -1.74
CA PRO A 243 -0.34 -6.28 -1.90
C PRO A 243 0.64 -5.81 -0.83
N ASN A 244 1.68 -6.60 -0.64
CA ASN A 244 2.81 -6.19 0.19
C ASN A 244 3.74 -5.28 -0.61
N ARG A 245 4.54 -4.52 0.11
CA ARG A 245 5.57 -3.65 -0.45
C ARG A 245 6.80 -4.42 -0.90
N PHE A 246 7.41 -3.96 -1.97
CA PHE A 246 8.76 -4.30 -2.39
C PHE A 246 9.42 -3.08 -3.01
#